data_6abc6e57facc8dad0a241978713cb904
#
_entry.id   6abc6e57facc8dad0a241978713cb904
#
_cell.length_a   1.000
_cell.length_b   1.000
_cell.length_c   1.000
_cell.angle_alpha   90.00
_cell.angle_beta   90.00
_cell.angle_gamma   90.00
#
_symmetry.space_group_name_H-M   'P 1'
#
loop_
_entity.id
_entity.type
_entity.pdbx_description
1 polymer ?
#
loop_
_entity_poly.entity_id
_entity_poly.type
_entity_poly.pdbx_seq_one_letter_code
_entity_poly.pdbx_strand_id
1 'polypeptide(L)'
;MNLKTACLALFACCLTGCAGQAGLLGFGMLSAQDRNDYRHARDLFHAGHYQEAVADLSNYIYKTRNVRRREVRAYRLLGQSYEHLGNLSRALETYLEALEFHPKDVPLLLAAATLYNRTGLTDRAIELYERALQLDPSNQNVLAGLGEVYVKTGFYSKARGYYEKLFALYPQAAAVHRARYAASFYQQKDFANAFIHITLALEQEPENADFWLLSAKAQRGFNRLSEALKDLDTALLLAPGREDLQAYRALWLHQAGQYEESDKTARYILAHYPANELALFVLAMNASARGQHGKANHYLTQIRTNGEDSFIHRFAQALQTPPAKTTH
;
A
#
# COMPACT_ATOMS: atom_id res chain seq x y z
N MET A 1 26.50 -43.32 61.63
CA MET A 1 27.25 -42.30 60.86
C MET A 1 26.25 -41.29 60.38
N ASN A 2 26.29 -40.10 60.94
CA ASN A 2 25.15 -39.10 60.88
C ASN A 2 25.03 -38.40 59.53
N LEU A 3 23.82 -38.28 59.07
CA LEU A 3 23.41 -37.60 57.83
C LEU A 3 23.87 -36.13 57.77
N LYS A 4 24.32 -35.52 58.87
CA LYS A 4 24.79 -34.13 58.94
C LYS A 4 26.24 -33.93 58.45
N THR A 5 27.06 -35.02 58.39
CA THR A 5 28.43 -34.94 57.90
C THR A 5 28.53 -35.08 56.38
N ALA A 6 27.52 -35.59 55.72
CA ALA A 6 27.48 -35.70 54.23
C ALA A 6 27.09 -34.40 53.53
N CYS A 7 26.33 -33.51 54.21
CA CYS A 7 25.95 -32.21 53.65
C CYS A 7 27.06 -31.15 53.69
N LEU A 8 28.02 -31.24 54.62
CA LEU A 8 29.14 -30.30 54.73
C LEU A 8 30.28 -30.58 53.73
N ALA A 9 30.39 -31.81 53.23
CA ALA A 9 31.36 -32.16 52.20
C ALA A 9 30.93 -31.74 50.79
N LEU A 10 29.63 -31.59 50.56
CA LEU A 10 29.08 -31.08 49.27
C LEU A 10 29.13 -29.55 49.16
N PHE A 11 29.24 -28.81 50.26
CA PHE A 11 29.32 -27.35 50.25
C PHE A 11 30.75 -26.81 50.13
N ALA A 12 31.76 -27.63 50.46
CA ALA A 12 33.18 -27.26 50.39
C ALA A 12 33.79 -27.45 48.98
N CYS A 13 33.17 -28.26 48.10
CA CYS A 13 33.62 -28.42 46.70
C CYS A 13 33.16 -27.30 45.74
N CYS A 14 32.34 -26.37 46.17
CA CYS A 14 31.86 -25.28 45.34
C CYS A 14 32.70 -23.99 45.42
N LEU A 15 33.76 -23.93 46.22
CA LEU A 15 34.54 -22.72 46.46
C LEU A 15 36.00 -22.70 45.98
N THR A 16 36.52 -23.80 45.40
CA THR A 16 37.85 -23.79 44.82
C THR A 16 37.88 -24.38 43.42
N GLY A 17 37.91 -23.47 42.44
CA GLY A 17 38.53 -23.68 41.15
C GLY A 17 37.95 -24.69 40.21
N CYS A 18 37.00 -24.24 39.39
CA CYS A 18 36.91 -24.66 37.97
C CYS A 18 36.27 -23.50 37.18
N ALA A 19 37.09 -22.53 36.84
CA ALA A 19 36.85 -21.66 35.72
C ALA A 19 37.04 -22.52 34.45
N GLY A 20 36.03 -23.26 34.01
CA GLY A 20 36.20 -24.03 32.78
C GLY A 20 35.31 -25.25 32.65
N GLN A 21 34.00 -25.14 32.83
CA GLN A 21 32.97 -26.01 32.24
C GLN A 21 31.58 -25.63 32.81
N ALA A 22 31.16 -24.41 32.58
CA ALA A 22 29.75 -24.01 32.73
C ALA A 22 29.03 -24.28 31.39
N GLY A 23 29.08 -25.52 30.92
CA GLY A 23 28.53 -25.93 29.62
C GLY A 23 27.36 -26.86 29.70
N LEU A 24 26.52 -26.87 30.73
CA LEU A 24 25.44 -27.85 30.80
C LEU A 24 24.31 -27.43 31.76
N LEU A 25 23.75 -26.28 31.59
CA LEU A 25 22.37 -25.89 31.95
C LEU A 25 22.23 -24.37 31.63
N GLY A 26 22.65 -23.97 30.42
CA GLY A 26 22.54 -22.60 29.97
C GLY A 26 21.10 -22.25 29.61
N PHE A 27 20.34 -21.85 30.62
CA PHE A 27 19.29 -20.86 30.35
C PHE A 27 20.03 -19.55 30.02
N GLY A 28 20.39 -19.40 28.72
CA GLY A 28 21.23 -18.32 28.27
C GLY A 28 20.57 -16.96 28.53
N MET A 29 21.00 -16.31 29.59
CA MET A 29 20.77 -14.88 29.73
C MET A 29 21.68 -14.17 28.74
N LEU A 30 21.15 -13.17 28.06
CA LEU A 30 21.93 -12.27 27.20
C LEU A 30 23.07 -11.65 28.02
N SER A 31 24.28 -11.71 27.51
CA SER A 31 25.44 -11.07 28.13
C SER A 31 25.29 -9.54 28.16
N ALA A 32 26.10 -8.84 28.96
CA ALA A 32 26.13 -7.40 28.93
C ALA A 32 26.57 -6.89 27.54
N GLN A 33 27.46 -7.63 26.88
CA GLN A 33 27.92 -7.31 25.53
C GLN A 33 26.80 -7.48 24.51
N ASP A 34 26.02 -8.57 24.55
CA ASP A 34 24.90 -8.77 23.62
C ASP A 34 23.85 -7.65 23.75
N ARG A 35 23.56 -7.20 24.97
CA ARG A 35 22.65 -6.06 25.20
C ARG A 35 23.20 -4.75 24.62
N ASN A 36 24.53 -4.57 24.67
CA ASN A 36 25.17 -3.40 24.08
C ASN A 36 25.18 -3.46 22.56
N ASP A 37 25.45 -4.63 21.96
CA ASP A 37 25.41 -4.86 20.52
C ASP A 37 23.99 -4.56 19.97
N TYR A 38 22.96 -5.07 20.63
CA TYR A 38 21.57 -4.76 20.25
C TYR A 38 21.24 -3.25 20.36
N ARG A 39 21.69 -2.60 21.43
CA ARG A 39 21.44 -1.16 21.61
C ARG A 39 22.10 -0.34 20.51
N HIS A 40 23.34 -0.64 20.18
CA HIS A 40 24.06 0.03 19.09
C HIS A 40 23.34 -0.14 17.75
N ALA A 41 22.96 -1.37 17.42
CA ALA A 41 22.22 -1.66 16.19
C ALA A 41 20.87 -0.94 16.12
N ARG A 42 20.14 -0.85 17.23
CA ARG A 42 18.90 -0.08 17.34
C ARG A 42 19.14 1.41 17.12
N ASP A 43 20.20 1.95 17.70
CA ASP A 43 20.52 3.37 17.59
C ASP A 43 20.91 3.74 16.15
N LEU A 44 21.63 2.86 15.44
CA LEU A 44 21.88 2.95 13.99
C LEU A 44 20.57 2.97 13.18
N PHE A 45 19.63 2.09 13.51
CA PHE A 45 18.32 2.07 12.85
C PHE A 45 17.59 3.42 13.02
N HIS A 46 17.54 3.95 14.25
CA HIS A 46 16.87 5.23 14.52
C HIS A 46 17.60 6.44 13.90
N ALA A 47 18.91 6.33 13.67
CA ALA A 47 19.69 7.33 12.96
C ALA A 47 19.53 7.26 11.43
N GLY A 48 18.80 6.24 10.90
CA GLY A 48 18.62 6.03 9.46
C GLY A 48 19.76 5.28 8.77
N HIS A 49 20.75 4.79 9.52
CA HIS A 49 21.89 4.01 9.03
C HIS A 49 21.50 2.54 8.82
N TYR A 50 20.50 2.30 7.95
CA TYR A 50 19.88 1.00 7.80
C TYR A 50 20.83 -0.12 7.35
N GLN A 51 21.83 0.22 6.51
CA GLN A 51 22.81 -0.76 6.03
C GLN A 51 23.69 -1.30 7.18
N GLU A 52 24.14 -0.40 8.05
CA GLU A 52 24.94 -0.73 9.23
C GLU A 52 24.08 -1.47 10.28
N ALA A 53 22.84 -0.99 10.48
CA ALA A 53 21.87 -1.66 11.34
C ALA A 53 21.60 -3.10 10.90
N VAL A 54 21.49 -3.39 9.58
CA VAL A 54 21.35 -4.75 9.05
C VAL A 54 22.55 -5.61 9.43
N ALA A 55 23.78 -5.11 9.27
CA ALA A 55 24.99 -5.87 9.59
C ALA A 55 25.04 -6.23 11.08
N ASP A 56 24.80 -5.25 11.95
CA ASP A 56 24.86 -5.44 13.39
C ASP A 56 23.71 -6.31 13.93
N LEU A 57 22.47 -6.11 13.44
CA LEU A 57 21.32 -6.92 13.82
C LEU A 57 21.49 -8.38 13.39
N SER A 58 22.00 -8.62 12.16
CA SER A 58 22.26 -9.96 11.66
C SER A 58 23.32 -10.69 12.51
N ASN A 59 24.40 -9.99 12.86
CA ASN A 59 25.44 -10.51 13.73
C ASN A 59 24.90 -10.80 15.15
N TYR A 60 24.09 -9.89 15.70
CA TYR A 60 23.44 -10.08 17.00
C TYR A 60 22.53 -11.31 17.00
N ILE A 61 21.65 -11.45 15.99
CA ILE A 61 20.74 -12.61 15.85
C ILE A 61 21.54 -13.91 15.70
N TYR A 62 22.61 -13.90 14.89
CA TYR A 62 23.49 -15.06 14.75
C TYR A 62 24.15 -15.49 16.06
N LYS A 63 24.71 -14.54 16.83
CA LYS A 63 25.33 -14.79 18.13
C LYS A 63 24.32 -15.34 19.15
N THR A 64 23.10 -14.80 19.14
CA THR A 64 22.06 -15.12 20.13
C THR A 64 21.11 -16.25 19.70
N ARG A 65 21.33 -16.89 18.55
CA ARG A 65 20.44 -17.92 17.97
C ARG A 65 20.14 -19.10 18.88
N ASN A 66 21.05 -19.44 19.83
CA ASN A 66 20.91 -20.55 20.76
C ASN A 66 20.23 -20.11 22.08
N VAL A 67 19.93 -18.84 22.27
CA VAL A 67 19.20 -18.36 23.43
C VAL A 67 17.71 -18.70 23.25
N ARG A 68 17.10 -19.36 24.26
CA ARG A 68 15.70 -19.82 24.21
C ARG A 68 14.66 -18.73 23.92
N ARG A 69 15.00 -17.48 24.21
CA ARG A 69 14.24 -16.28 23.79
C ARG A 69 15.06 -15.53 22.76
N ARG A 70 14.92 -15.94 21.50
CA ARG A 70 15.36 -15.07 20.40
C ARG A 70 14.62 -13.74 20.52
N GLU A 71 15.36 -12.65 20.52
CA GLU A 71 14.75 -11.35 20.78
C GLU A 71 13.96 -10.91 19.55
N VAL A 72 12.65 -11.06 19.62
CA VAL A 72 11.70 -10.70 18.56
C VAL A 72 11.89 -9.25 18.07
N ARG A 73 12.34 -8.35 18.97
CA ARG A 73 12.61 -6.96 18.64
C ARG A 73 13.76 -6.81 17.63
N ALA A 74 14.78 -7.64 17.72
CA ALA A 74 15.91 -7.63 16.77
C ALA A 74 15.45 -8.04 15.37
N TYR A 75 14.65 -9.09 15.26
CA TYR A 75 14.07 -9.51 13.99
C TYR A 75 13.15 -8.45 13.39
N ARG A 76 12.33 -7.76 14.21
CA ARG A 76 11.49 -6.68 13.73
C ARG A 76 12.31 -5.51 13.17
N LEU A 77 13.34 -5.07 13.88
CA LEU A 77 14.23 -4.00 13.40
C LEU A 77 15.01 -4.43 12.16
N LEU A 78 15.48 -5.68 12.08
CA LEU A 78 16.16 -6.19 10.89
C LEU A 78 15.24 -6.19 9.67
N GLY A 79 14.02 -6.70 9.82
CA GLY A 79 13.03 -6.69 8.75
C GLY A 79 12.68 -5.27 8.31
N GLN A 80 12.44 -4.35 9.24
CA GLN A 80 12.20 -2.94 8.95
C GLN A 80 13.40 -2.28 8.26
N SER A 81 14.63 -2.58 8.67
CA SER A 81 15.83 -2.07 8.00
C SER A 81 15.88 -2.53 6.53
N TYR A 82 15.55 -3.79 6.25
CA TYR A 82 15.43 -4.27 4.88
C TYR A 82 14.31 -3.59 4.09
N GLU A 83 13.18 -3.27 4.74
CA GLU A 83 12.10 -2.51 4.09
C GLU A 83 12.57 -1.11 3.69
N HIS A 84 13.26 -0.38 4.59
CA HIS A 84 13.83 0.93 4.29
C HIS A 84 14.86 0.90 3.16
N LEU A 85 15.60 -0.19 3.03
CA LEU A 85 16.53 -0.43 1.92
C LEU A 85 15.84 -0.92 0.63
N GLY A 86 14.50 -1.08 0.63
CA GLY A 86 13.73 -1.58 -0.51
C GLY A 86 13.85 -3.09 -0.75
N ASN A 87 14.54 -3.81 0.13
CA ASN A 87 14.73 -5.27 -0.01
C ASN A 87 13.57 -6.04 0.64
N LEU A 88 12.41 -6.00 -0.01
CA LEU A 88 11.17 -6.58 0.54
C LEU A 88 11.25 -8.10 0.71
N SER A 89 12.01 -8.82 -0.13
CA SER A 89 12.19 -10.27 -0.01
C SER A 89 12.92 -10.63 1.27
N ARG A 90 14.04 -9.95 1.57
CA ARG A 90 14.80 -10.18 2.80
C ARG A 90 14.01 -9.76 4.05
N ALA A 91 13.23 -8.68 3.98
CA ALA A 91 12.35 -8.29 5.06
C ALA A 91 11.33 -9.39 5.37
N LEU A 92 10.67 -9.93 4.34
CA LEU A 92 9.68 -10.99 4.48
C LEU A 92 10.30 -12.28 5.05
N GLU A 93 11.44 -12.72 4.51
CA GLU A 93 12.19 -13.88 5.03
C GLU A 93 12.49 -13.71 6.53
N THR A 94 12.96 -12.53 6.93
CA THR A 94 13.27 -12.19 8.32
C THR A 94 12.04 -12.28 9.23
N TYR A 95 10.90 -11.74 8.78
CA TYR A 95 9.65 -11.80 9.56
C TYR A 95 9.11 -13.23 9.66
N LEU A 96 9.18 -14.02 8.57
CA LEU A 96 8.73 -15.40 8.57
C LEU A 96 9.62 -16.28 9.47
N GLU A 97 10.94 -16.11 9.42
CA GLU A 97 11.87 -16.78 10.35
C GLU A 97 11.51 -16.47 11.81
N ALA A 98 11.26 -15.19 12.11
CA ALA A 98 10.87 -14.80 13.47
C ALA A 98 9.53 -15.43 13.91
N LEU A 99 8.58 -15.59 13.00
CA LEU A 99 7.28 -16.20 13.27
C LEU A 99 7.35 -17.70 13.57
N GLU A 100 8.41 -18.40 13.15
CA GLU A 100 8.65 -19.80 13.55
C GLU A 100 8.85 -19.93 15.08
N PHE A 101 9.47 -18.92 15.69
CA PHE A 101 9.75 -18.88 17.14
C PHE A 101 8.70 -18.08 17.92
N HIS A 102 8.06 -17.12 17.28
CA HIS A 102 7.08 -16.22 17.86
C HIS A 102 5.76 -16.20 17.06
N PRO A 103 5.07 -17.34 16.93
CA PRO A 103 3.91 -17.50 16.03
C PRO A 103 2.69 -16.64 16.41
N LYS A 104 2.69 -16.05 17.62
CA LYS A 104 1.62 -15.21 18.17
C LYS A 104 2.02 -13.75 18.29
N ASP A 105 3.16 -13.34 17.75
CA ASP A 105 3.56 -11.92 17.76
C ASP A 105 2.77 -11.14 16.72
N VAL A 106 1.78 -10.36 17.17
CA VAL A 106 0.88 -9.59 16.29
C VAL A 106 1.64 -8.59 15.41
N PRO A 107 2.65 -7.84 15.90
CA PRO A 107 3.47 -6.98 15.05
C PRO A 107 4.20 -7.71 13.92
N LEU A 108 4.73 -8.90 14.14
CA LEU A 108 5.36 -9.70 13.08
C LEU A 108 4.35 -10.21 12.06
N LEU A 109 3.20 -10.74 12.54
CA LEU A 109 2.11 -11.16 11.66
C LEU A 109 1.66 -10.01 10.77
N LEU A 110 1.48 -8.82 11.35
CA LEU A 110 1.08 -7.62 10.64
C LEU A 110 2.13 -7.19 9.60
N ALA A 111 3.41 -7.17 9.96
CA ALA A 111 4.49 -6.79 9.06
C ALA A 111 4.59 -7.75 7.86
N ALA A 112 4.60 -9.06 8.09
CA ALA A 112 4.62 -10.06 7.03
C ALA A 112 3.36 -10.00 6.14
N ALA A 113 2.16 -9.83 6.73
CA ALA A 113 0.91 -9.67 5.99
C ALA A 113 0.94 -8.44 5.09
N THR A 114 1.44 -7.31 5.60
CA THR A 114 1.57 -6.07 4.83
C THR A 114 2.51 -6.25 3.64
N LEU A 115 3.64 -6.94 3.81
CA LEU A 115 4.56 -7.24 2.71
C LEU A 115 3.93 -8.17 1.68
N TYR A 116 3.22 -9.21 2.09
CA TYR A 116 2.48 -10.07 1.17
C TYR A 116 1.41 -9.29 0.38
N ASN A 117 0.68 -8.37 1.02
CA ASN A 117 -0.27 -7.51 0.32
C ASN A 117 0.42 -6.59 -0.69
N ARG A 118 1.56 -5.99 -0.35
CA ARG A 118 2.36 -5.13 -1.25
C ARG A 118 2.90 -5.90 -2.46
N THR A 119 3.31 -7.14 -2.27
CA THR A 119 3.84 -8.01 -3.35
C THR A 119 2.75 -8.75 -4.14
N GLY A 120 1.46 -8.54 -3.82
CA GLY A 120 0.35 -9.14 -4.54
C GLY A 120 -0.03 -10.56 -4.11
N LEU A 121 0.62 -11.11 -3.10
CA LEU A 121 0.31 -12.43 -2.52
C LEU A 121 -0.85 -12.30 -1.52
N THR A 122 -2.00 -11.88 -2.01
CA THR A 122 -3.16 -11.46 -1.21
C THR A 122 -3.72 -12.56 -0.31
N ASP A 123 -3.74 -13.82 -0.75
CA ASP A 123 -4.25 -14.93 0.06
C ASP A 123 -3.37 -15.16 1.31
N ARG A 124 -2.04 -15.08 1.14
CA ARG A 124 -1.10 -15.16 2.27
C ARG A 124 -1.24 -13.97 3.22
N ALA A 125 -1.48 -12.78 2.67
CA ALA A 125 -1.75 -11.60 3.48
C ALA A 125 -3.00 -11.78 4.34
N ILE A 126 -4.10 -12.25 3.76
CA ILE A 126 -5.37 -12.50 4.46
C ILE A 126 -5.15 -13.50 5.61
N GLU A 127 -4.49 -14.63 5.34
CA GLU A 127 -4.19 -15.66 6.35
C GLU A 127 -3.48 -15.07 7.58
N LEU A 128 -2.43 -14.26 7.37
CA LEU A 128 -1.67 -13.67 8.47
C LEU A 128 -2.43 -12.55 9.18
N TYR A 129 -3.20 -11.73 8.45
CA TYR A 129 -4.07 -10.73 9.07
C TYR A 129 -5.16 -11.39 9.92
N GLU A 130 -5.79 -12.47 9.46
CA GLU A 130 -6.82 -13.19 10.22
C GLU A 130 -6.25 -13.83 11.49
N ARG A 131 -5.04 -14.41 11.41
CA ARG A 131 -4.32 -14.88 12.60
C ARG A 131 -4.04 -13.74 13.57
N ALA A 132 -3.60 -12.59 13.08
CA ALA A 132 -3.37 -11.41 13.91
C ALA A 132 -4.67 -10.91 14.54
N LEU A 133 -5.80 -10.91 13.81
CA LEU A 133 -7.11 -10.51 14.28
C LEU A 133 -7.66 -11.43 15.37
N GLN A 134 -7.39 -12.75 15.30
CA GLN A 134 -7.75 -13.70 16.36
C GLN A 134 -7.02 -13.41 17.68
N LEU A 135 -5.78 -12.89 17.59
CA LEU A 135 -4.96 -12.56 18.77
C LEU A 135 -5.29 -11.18 19.35
N ASP A 136 -5.60 -10.23 18.48
CA ASP A 136 -6.00 -8.86 18.85
C ASP A 136 -7.16 -8.40 17.96
N PRO A 137 -8.41 -8.68 18.36
CA PRO A 137 -9.60 -8.36 17.57
C PRO A 137 -9.88 -6.87 17.37
N SER A 138 -9.21 -6.03 18.14
CA SER A 138 -9.35 -4.57 18.08
C SER A 138 -8.17 -3.86 17.41
N ASN A 139 -7.19 -4.58 16.90
CA ASN A 139 -6.00 -3.98 16.30
C ASN A 139 -6.36 -3.12 15.09
N GLN A 140 -6.14 -1.82 15.20
CA GLN A 140 -6.45 -0.84 14.16
C GLN A 140 -5.79 -1.19 12.81
N ASN A 141 -4.50 -1.55 12.85
CA ASN A 141 -3.73 -1.80 11.63
C ASN A 141 -4.14 -3.13 10.96
N VAL A 142 -4.53 -4.12 11.75
CA VAL A 142 -5.04 -5.39 11.23
C VAL A 142 -6.40 -5.20 10.56
N LEU A 143 -7.32 -4.46 11.19
CA LEU A 143 -8.62 -4.14 10.60
C LEU A 143 -8.48 -3.35 9.31
N ALA A 144 -7.60 -2.34 9.30
CA ALA A 144 -7.30 -1.55 8.11
C ALA A 144 -6.68 -2.39 6.99
N GLY A 145 -5.73 -3.27 7.32
CA GLY A 145 -5.07 -4.17 6.38
C GLY A 145 -6.04 -5.17 5.73
N LEU A 146 -6.95 -5.77 6.52
CA LEU A 146 -8.01 -6.63 5.99
C LEU A 146 -8.96 -5.85 5.08
N GLY A 147 -9.38 -4.65 5.49
CA GLY A 147 -10.19 -3.78 4.64
C GLY A 147 -9.51 -3.51 3.30
N GLU A 148 -8.24 -3.14 3.32
CA GLU A 148 -7.46 -2.85 2.12
C GLU A 148 -7.31 -4.05 1.18
N VAL A 149 -6.92 -5.21 1.72
CA VAL A 149 -6.70 -6.41 0.89
C VAL A 149 -8.01 -6.88 0.26
N TYR A 150 -9.15 -6.77 0.96
CA TYR A 150 -10.44 -7.11 0.40
C TYR A 150 -10.95 -6.10 -0.64
N VAL A 151 -10.60 -4.81 -0.54
CA VAL A 151 -10.83 -3.84 -1.64
C VAL A 151 -10.02 -4.25 -2.87
N LYS A 152 -8.73 -4.56 -2.69
CA LYS A 152 -7.81 -4.95 -3.77
C LYS A 152 -8.24 -6.22 -4.50
N THR A 153 -8.83 -7.17 -3.77
CA THR A 153 -9.33 -8.44 -4.33
C THR A 153 -10.79 -8.38 -4.81
N GLY A 154 -11.46 -7.21 -4.72
CA GLY A 154 -12.83 -7.02 -5.18
C GLY A 154 -13.92 -7.51 -4.23
N PHE A 155 -13.57 -8.01 -3.04
CA PHE A 155 -14.55 -8.42 -2.03
C PHE A 155 -15.05 -7.24 -1.19
N TYR A 156 -15.67 -6.26 -1.86
CA TYR A 156 -16.05 -4.97 -1.28
C TYR A 156 -16.94 -5.07 -0.05
N SER A 157 -17.88 -6.04 -0.01
CA SER A 157 -18.75 -6.22 1.16
C SER A 157 -17.96 -6.65 2.40
N LYS A 158 -16.97 -7.54 2.25
CA LYS A 158 -16.08 -7.92 3.36
C LYS A 158 -15.21 -6.74 3.78
N ALA A 159 -14.64 -6.01 2.83
CA ALA A 159 -13.84 -4.82 3.09
C ALA A 159 -14.64 -3.81 3.96
N ARG A 160 -15.89 -3.56 3.59
CA ARG A 160 -16.77 -2.65 4.36
C ARG A 160 -16.96 -3.10 5.80
N GLY A 161 -17.23 -4.37 6.04
CA GLY A 161 -17.38 -4.87 7.41
C GLY A 161 -16.15 -4.64 8.30
N TYR A 162 -14.94 -4.75 7.74
CA TYR A 162 -13.72 -4.43 8.49
C TYR A 162 -13.55 -2.92 8.72
N TYR A 163 -13.86 -2.09 7.72
CA TYR A 163 -13.80 -0.63 7.90
C TYR A 163 -14.87 -0.12 8.86
N GLU A 164 -16.09 -0.65 8.83
CA GLU A 164 -17.14 -0.32 9.79
C GLU A 164 -16.69 -0.62 11.22
N LYS A 165 -16.10 -1.82 11.44
CA LYS A 165 -15.53 -2.17 12.74
C LYS A 165 -14.37 -1.25 13.12
N LEU A 166 -13.51 -0.89 12.17
CA LEU A 166 -12.42 0.05 12.39
C LEU A 166 -12.95 1.40 12.87
N PHE A 167 -13.92 1.99 12.17
CA PHE A 167 -14.44 3.31 12.50
C PHE A 167 -15.33 3.32 13.75
N ALA A 168 -15.97 2.20 14.09
CA ALA A 168 -16.68 2.03 15.34
C ALA A 168 -15.74 2.06 16.55
N LEU A 169 -14.55 1.44 16.43
CA LEU A 169 -13.55 1.40 17.49
C LEU A 169 -12.64 2.66 17.48
N TYR A 170 -12.38 3.19 16.31
CA TYR A 170 -11.44 4.31 16.09
C TYR A 170 -12.08 5.37 15.18
N PRO A 171 -12.98 6.22 15.70
CA PRO A 171 -13.67 7.25 14.90
C PRO A 171 -12.73 8.23 14.20
N GLN A 172 -11.53 8.44 14.77
CA GLN A 172 -10.47 9.30 14.25
C GLN A 172 -9.39 8.53 13.46
N ALA A 173 -9.72 7.31 12.98
CA ALA A 173 -8.79 6.57 12.13
C ALA A 173 -8.38 7.41 10.91
N ALA A 174 -7.14 7.22 10.46
CA ALA A 174 -6.52 8.04 9.41
C ALA A 174 -7.40 8.19 8.15
N ALA A 175 -7.38 9.37 7.55
CA ALA A 175 -8.19 9.75 6.39
C ALA A 175 -8.05 8.77 5.22
N VAL A 176 -6.85 8.21 5.03
CA VAL A 176 -6.58 7.20 4.00
C VAL A 176 -7.48 5.95 4.12
N HIS A 177 -7.85 5.54 5.33
CA HIS A 177 -8.76 4.41 5.53
C HIS A 177 -10.20 4.77 5.15
N ARG A 178 -10.63 6.02 5.41
CA ARG A 178 -11.93 6.54 4.94
C ARG A 178 -11.97 6.64 3.43
N ALA A 179 -10.90 7.09 2.80
CA ALA A 179 -10.81 7.15 1.34
C ALA A 179 -10.86 5.75 0.70
N ARG A 180 -10.18 4.76 1.26
CA ARG A 180 -10.28 3.35 0.80
C ARG A 180 -11.67 2.76 1.01
N TYR A 181 -12.32 3.10 2.11
CA TYR A 181 -13.71 2.74 2.37
C TYR A 181 -14.64 3.38 1.33
N ALA A 182 -14.48 4.67 1.04
CA ALA A 182 -15.18 5.37 -0.03
C ALA A 182 -14.96 4.71 -1.40
N ALA A 183 -13.72 4.34 -1.72
CA ALA A 183 -13.39 3.64 -2.95
C ALA A 183 -14.13 2.31 -3.09
N SER A 184 -14.35 1.58 -1.99
CA SER A 184 -15.13 0.32 -2.01
C SER A 184 -16.59 0.53 -2.43
N PHE A 185 -17.21 1.64 -2.02
CA PHE A 185 -18.55 2.03 -2.45
C PHE A 185 -18.55 2.49 -3.92
N TYR A 186 -17.55 3.29 -4.31
CA TYR A 186 -17.42 3.75 -5.69
C TYR A 186 -17.33 2.60 -6.68
N GLN A 187 -16.57 1.55 -6.39
CA GLN A 187 -16.44 0.35 -7.23
C GLN A 187 -17.78 -0.40 -7.39
N GLN A 188 -18.66 -0.31 -6.41
CA GLN A 188 -20.02 -0.88 -6.47
C GLN A 188 -21.06 0.10 -7.02
N LYS A 189 -20.63 1.25 -7.55
CA LYS A 189 -21.48 2.33 -8.08
C LYS A 189 -22.42 2.96 -7.03
N ASP A 190 -22.13 2.75 -5.75
CA ASP A 190 -22.79 3.46 -4.65
C ASP A 190 -22.08 4.80 -4.44
N PHE A 191 -22.35 5.72 -5.36
CA PHE A 191 -21.68 7.02 -5.39
C PHE A 191 -22.07 7.88 -4.18
N ALA A 192 -23.25 7.67 -3.58
CA ALA A 192 -23.72 8.41 -2.41
C ALA A 192 -22.81 8.15 -1.20
N ASN A 193 -22.64 6.89 -0.84
CA ASN A 193 -21.78 6.52 0.27
C ASN A 193 -20.31 6.81 -0.05
N ALA A 194 -19.87 6.60 -1.30
CA ALA A 194 -18.53 7.00 -1.73
C ALA A 194 -18.28 8.49 -1.48
N PHE A 195 -19.22 9.37 -1.85
CA PHE A 195 -19.10 10.82 -1.67
C PHE A 195 -19.10 11.22 -0.18
N ILE A 196 -19.99 10.65 0.63
CA ILE A 196 -20.04 10.91 2.08
C ILE A 196 -18.69 10.60 2.73
N HIS A 197 -18.15 9.41 2.48
CA HIS A 197 -16.92 8.98 3.15
C HIS A 197 -15.68 9.68 2.61
N ILE A 198 -15.64 10.05 1.33
CA ILE A 198 -14.49 10.83 0.84
C ILE A 198 -14.52 12.28 1.35
N THR A 199 -15.71 12.87 1.53
CA THR A 199 -15.83 14.19 2.16
C THR A 199 -15.27 14.18 3.58
N LEU A 200 -15.60 13.15 4.39
CA LEU A 200 -15.02 12.98 5.73
C LEU A 200 -13.49 12.77 5.72
N ALA A 201 -12.94 12.18 4.66
CA ALA A 201 -11.49 12.09 4.50
C ALA A 201 -10.87 13.46 4.16
N LEU A 202 -11.51 14.23 3.29
CA LEU A 202 -11.09 15.58 2.91
C LEU A 202 -11.16 16.58 4.07
N GLU A 203 -12.08 16.41 5.03
CA GLU A 203 -12.11 17.21 6.26
C GLU A 203 -10.83 17.03 7.10
N GLN A 204 -10.20 15.85 7.05
CA GLN A 204 -8.95 15.56 7.76
C GLN A 204 -7.71 15.94 6.95
N GLU A 205 -7.72 15.67 5.65
CA GLU A 205 -6.59 15.90 4.73
C GLU A 205 -7.05 16.65 3.46
N PRO A 206 -7.34 17.97 3.56
CA PRO A 206 -7.85 18.75 2.42
C PRO A 206 -6.83 18.94 1.29
N GLU A 207 -5.53 18.74 1.55
CA GLU A 207 -4.46 18.91 0.57
C GLU A 207 -4.13 17.60 -0.18
N ASN A 208 -4.93 16.54 -0.03
CA ASN A 208 -4.69 15.27 -0.69
C ASN A 208 -5.37 15.21 -2.06
N ALA A 209 -4.58 15.33 -3.12
CA ALA A 209 -5.08 15.33 -4.51
C ALA A 209 -5.82 14.03 -4.90
N ASP A 210 -5.46 12.86 -4.32
CA ASP A 210 -6.15 11.61 -4.59
C ASP A 210 -7.56 11.58 -4.01
N PHE A 211 -7.77 12.24 -2.88
CA PHE A 211 -9.09 12.33 -2.27
C PHE A 211 -10.00 13.23 -3.10
N TRP A 212 -9.48 14.36 -3.60
CA TRP A 212 -10.20 15.22 -4.53
C TRP A 212 -10.54 14.49 -5.84
N LEU A 213 -9.63 13.69 -6.37
CA LEU A 213 -9.91 12.85 -7.55
C LEU A 213 -11.04 11.84 -7.28
N LEU A 214 -11.05 11.20 -6.10
CA LEU A 214 -12.11 10.24 -5.77
C LEU A 214 -13.45 10.97 -5.57
N SER A 215 -13.46 12.18 -4.96
CA SER A 215 -14.64 13.04 -4.86
C SER A 215 -15.17 13.40 -6.24
N ALA A 216 -14.30 13.86 -7.14
CA ALA A 216 -14.63 14.17 -8.51
C ALA A 216 -15.26 12.96 -9.25
N LYS A 217 -14.68 11.78 -9.09
CA LYS A 217 -15.22 10.55 -9.66
C LYS A 217 -16.60 10.18 -9.09
N ALA A 218 -16.83 10.38 -7.80
CA ALA A 218 -18.13 10.16 -7.18
C ALA A 218 -19.17 11.17 -7.70
N GLN A 219 -18.84 12.46 -7.78
CA GLN A 219 -19.68 13.49 -8.38
C GLN A 219 -20.03 13.17 -9.84
N ARG A 220 -19.04 12.70 -10.60
CA ARG A 220 -19.25 12.25 -11.99
C ARG A 220 -20.21 11.08 -12.07
N GLY A 221 -20.16 10.15 -11.10
CA GLY A 221 -21.09 9.03 -10.96
C GLY A 221 -22.54 9.49 -10.74
N PHE A 222 -22.75 10.62 -10.07
CA PHE A 222 -24.05 11.28 -9.94
C PHE A 222 -24.49 12.07 -11.20
N ASN A 223 -23.71 12.05 -12.25
CA ASN A 223 -23.90 12.91 -13.41
C ASN A 223 -23.76 14.42 -13.13
N ARG A 224 -23.06 14.79 -12.05
CA ARG A 224 -22.76 16.17 -11.66
C ARG A 224 -21.40 16.58 -12.23
N LEU A 225 -21.37 16.74 -13.56
CA LEU A 225 -20.13 16.96 -14.29
C LEU A 225 -19.45 18.28 -13.93
N SER A 226 -20.22 19.33 -13.64
CA SER A 226 -19.71 20.65 -13.25
C SER A 226 -18.99 20.61 -11.91
N GLU A 227 -19.57 19.92 -10.92
CA GLU A 227 -18.97 19.71 -9.61
C GLU A 227 -17.74 18.81 -9.68
N ALA A 228 -17.84 17.76 -10.50
CA ALA A 228 -16.71 16.86 -10.74
C ALA A 228 -15.49 17.59 -11.35
N LEU A 229 -15.73 18.53 -12.28
CA LEU A 229 -14.65 19.34 -12.83
C LEU A 229 -14.04 20.29 -11.80
N LYS A 230 -14.83 20.88 -10.90
CA LYS A 230 -14.31 21.74 -9.81
C LYS A 230 -13.41 20.95 -8.85
N ASP A 231 -13.87 19.76 -8.42
CA ASP A 231 -13.07 18.89 -7.54
C ASP A 231 -11.76 18.47 -8.25
N LEU A 232 -11.85 18.17 -9.55
CA LEU A 232 -10.67 17.80 -10.34
C LEU A 232 -9.70 18.97 -10.55
N ASP A 233 -10.22 20.19 -10.74
CA ASP A 233 -9.39 21.40 -10.82
C ASP A 233 -8.67 21.64 -9.48
N THR A 234 -9.34 21.37 -8.33
CA THR A 234 -8.69 21.41 -7.02
C THR A 234 -7.57 20.37 -6.91
N ALA A 235 -7.81 19.13 -7.35
CA ALA A 235 -6.79 18.11 -7.39
C ALA A 235 -5.57 18.52 -8.24
N LEU A 236 -5.81 19.19 -9.37
CA LEU A 236 -4.76 19.71 -10.26
C LEU A 236 -3.99 20.89 -9.67
N LEU A 237 -4.62 21.73 -8.86
CA LEU A 237 -3.91 22.79 -8.12
C LEU A 237 -2.93 22.19 -7.11
N LEU A 238 -3.32 21.10 -6.45
CA LEU A 238 -2.47 20.39 -5.47
C LEU A 238 -1.38 19.56 -6.14
N ALA A 239 -1.63 19.03 -7.34
CA ALA A 239 -0.70 18.16 -8.06
C ALA A 239 -0.70 18.45 -9.59
N PRO A 240 -0.15 19.62 -10.03
CA PRO A 240 -0.28 20.10 -11.40
C PRO A 240 0.43 19.22 -12.44
N GLY A 241 1.46 18.46 -12.04
CA GLY A 241 2.23 17.56 -12.92
C GLY A 241 1.60 16.19 -13.14
N ARG A 242 0.45 15.89 -12.54
CA ARG A 242 -0.20 14.58 -12.66
C ARG A 242 -0.93 14.42 -13.99
N GLU A 243 -0.38 13.53 -14.82
CA GLU A 243 -0.92 13.25 -16.16
C GLU A 243 -2.35 12.68 -16.10
N ASP A 244 -2.63 11.78 -15.16
CA ASP A 244 -3.94 11.16 -15.01
C ASP A 244 -5.04 12.17 -14.69
N LEU A 245 -4.76 13.19 -13.86
CA LEU A 245 -5.70 14.27 -13.57
C LEU A 245 -5.97 15.13 -14.81
N GLN A 246 -4.92 15.47 -15.57
CA GLN A 246 -5.08 16.20 -16.83
C GLN A 246 -5.90 15.39 -17.84
N ALA A 247 -5.68 14.09 -17.90
CA ALA A 247 -6.41 13.19 -18.79
C ALA A 247 -7.91 13.14 -18.45
N TYR A 248 -8.27 13.01 -17.17
CA TYR A 248 -9.67 13.10 -16.73
C TYR A 248 -10.26 14.48 -17.06
N ARG A 249 -9.51 15.54 -16.84
CA ARG A 249 -9.98 16.91 -17.16
C ARG A 249 -10.29 17.08 -18.64
N ALA A 250 -9.39 16.67 -19.51
CA ALA A 250 -9.61 16.77 -20.96
C ALA A 250 -10.85 15.98 -21.40
N LEU A 251 -11.01 14.74 -20.89
CA LEU A 251 -12.15 13.90 -21.23
C LEU A 251 -13.49 14.47 -20.69
N TRP A 252 -13.51 14.96 -19.47
CA TRP A 252 -14.74 15.48 -18.85
C TRP A 252 -15.14 16.84 -19.43
N LEU A 253 -14.18 17.70 -19.81
CA LEU A 253 -14.45 18.93 -20.58
C LEU A 253 -15.05 18.60 -21.96
N HIS A 254 -14.55 17.55 -22.64
CA HIS A 254 -15.20 17.08 -23.88
C HIS A 254 -16.67 16.68 -23.62
N GLN A 255 -16.94 15.91 -22.57
CA GLN A 255 -18.30 15.49 -22.21
C GLN A 255 -19.20 16.67 -21.82
N ALA A 256 -18.62 17.74 -21.28
CA ALA A 256 -19.33 18.98 -20.97
C ALA A 256 -19.58 19.86 -22.22
N GLY A 257 -19.11 19.48 -23.40
CA GLY A 257 -19.17 20.28 -24.62
C GLY A 257 -18.18 21.46 -24.66
N GLN A 258 -17.27 21.54 -23.66
CA GLN A 258 -16.26 22.58 -23.54
C GLN A 258 -15.02 22.22 -24.36
N TYR A 259 -15.19 22.08 -25.67
CA TYR A 259 -14.19 21.51 -26.58
C TYR A 259 -12.89 22.32 -26.64
N GLU A 260 -12.96 23.66 -26.49
CA GLU A 260 -11.76 24.51 -26.55
C GLU A 260 -10.85 24.31 -25.36
N GLU A 261 -11.41 24.27 -24.16
CA GLU A 261 -10.66 23.99 -22.93
C GLU A 261 -10.16 22.53 -22.88
N SER A 262 -10.97 21.59 -23.38
CA SER A 262 -10.57 20.21 -23.59
C SER A 262 -9.36 20.09 -24.52
N ASP A 263 -9.38 20.81 -25.67
CA ASP A 263 -8.25 20.87 -26.61
C ASP A 263 -6.98 21.46 -25.97
N LYS A 264 -7.10 22.54 -25.19
CA LYS A 264 -5.95 23.13 -24.48
C LYS A 264 -5.33 22.13 -23.52
N THR A 265 -6.17 21.44 -22.74
CA THR A 265 -5.71 20.43 -21.80
C THR A 265 -5.03 19.25 -22.50
N ALA A 266 -5.64 18.74 -23.59
CA ALA A 266 -5.05 17.64 -24.35
C ALA A 266 -3.72 18.03 -25.01
N ARG A 267 -3.59 19.25 -25.53
CA ARG A 267 -2.32 19.75 -26.08
C ARG A 267 -1.26 19.96 -25.01
N TYR A 268 -1.65 20.38 -23.81
CA TYR A 268 -0.72 20.45 -22.69
C TYR A 268 -0.13 19.07 -22.38
N ILE A 269 -0.95 18.01 -22.37
CA ILE A 269 -0.47 16.62 -22.19
C ILE A 269 0.52 16.27 -23.32
N LEU A 270 0.18 16.55 -24.59
CA LEU A 270 1.03 16.22 -25.74
C LEU A 270 2.35 17.00 -25.78
N ALA A 271 2.39 18.20 -25.20
CA ALA A 271 3.65 18.96 -25.07
C ALA A 271 4.66 18.27 -24.17
N HIS A 272 4.23 17.52 -23.18
CA HIS A 272 5.07 16.78 -22.25
C HIS A 272 5.21 15.28 -22.64
N TYR A 273 4.15 14.74 -23.23
CA TYR A 273 4.03 13.33 -23.64
C TYR A 273 3.51 13.23 -25.07
N PRO A 274 4.37 13.44 -26.09
CA PRO A 274 3.96 13.56 -27.49
C PRO A 274 3.22 12.35 -28.07
N ALA A 275 3.42 11.17 -27.47
CA ALA A 275 2.78 9.93 -27.90
C ALA A 275 1.59 9.52 -27.03
N ASN A 276 1.05 10.42 -26.20
CA ASN A 276 -0.09 10.12 -25.35
C ASN A 276 -1.35 9.85 -26.17
N GLU A 277 -1.74 8.60 -26.27
CA GLU A 277 -2.89 8.14 -27.09
C GLU A 277 -4.22 8.75 -26.62
N LEU A 278 -4.42 8.90 -25.31
CA LEU A 278 -5.67 9.46 -24.78
C LEU A 278 -5.82 10.93 -25.15
N ALA A 279 -4.75 11.72 -25.08
CA ALA A 279 -4.79 13.12 -25.48
C ALA A 279 -5.07 13.27 -26.99
N LEU A 280 -4.43 12.47 -27.84
CA LEU A 280 -4.73 12.42 -29.27
C LEU A 280 -6.17 12.01 -29.52
N PHE A 281 -6.68 11.04 -28.80
CA PHE A 281 -8.05 10.57 -28.91
C PHE A 281 -9.06 11.66 -28.52
N VAL A 282 -8.83 12.38 -27.41
CA VAL A 282 -9.67 13.52 -26.99
C VAL A 282 -9.69 14.61 -28.06
N LEU A 283 -8.54 14.95 -28.65
CA LEU A 283 -8.49 15.92 -29.78
C LEU A 283 -9.28 15.44 -31.00
N ALA A 284 -9.21 14.14 -31.30
CA ALA A 284 -10.00 13.56 -32.39
C ALA A 284 -11.51 13.65 -32.11
N MET A 285 -11.94 13.31 -30.89
CA MET A 285 -13.35 13.41 -30.47
C MET A 285 -13.84 14.86 -30.53
N ASN A 286 -13.05 15.83 -30.04
CA ASN A 286 -13.39 17.25 -30.08
C ASN A 286 -13.51 17.75 -31.51
N ALA A 287 -12.60 17.38 -32.39
CA ALA A 287 -12.63 17.72 -33.81
C ALA A 287 -13.86 17.12 -34.51
N SER A 288 -14.17 15.86 -34.22
CA SER A 288 -15.37 15.17 -34.74
C SER A 288 -16.65 15.85 -34.30
N ALA A 289 -16.78 16.17 -33.00
CA ALA A 289 -17.96 16.85 -32.46
C ALA A 289 -18.19 18.24 -33.08
N ARG A 290 -17.12 18.89 -33.58
CA ARG A 290 -17.18 20.16 -34.31
C ARG A 290 -17.32 20.00 -35.84
N GLY A 291 -17.51 18.77 -36.33
CA GLY A 291 -17.62 18.48 -37.78
C GLY A 291 -16.30 18.57 -38.55
N GLN A 292 -15.15 18.67 -37.87
CA GLN A 292 -13.81 18.78 -38.47
C GLN A 292 -13.22 17.41 -38.76
N HIS A 293 -13.88 16.61 -39.59
CA HIS A 293 -13.53 15.20 -39.85
C HIS A 293 -12.09 14.98 -40.31
N GLY A 294 -11.56 15.91 -41.14
CA GLY A 294 -10.15 15.83 -41.59
C GLY A 294 -9.15 15.93 -40.45
N LYS A 295 -9.39 16.80 -39.48
CA LYS A 295 -8.55 16.92 -38.28
C LYS A 295 -8.73 15.69 -37.37
N ALA A 296 -9.97 15.24 -37.20
CA ALA A 296 -10.23 14.04 -36.40
C ALA A 296 -9.45 12.83 -36.94
N ASN A 297 -9.52 12.58 -38.25
CA ASN A 297 -8.76 11.52 -38.89
C ASN A 297 -7.24 11.69 -38.73
N HIS A 298 -6.74 12.92 -38.84
CA HIS A 298 -5.32 13.20 -38.62
C HIS A 298 -4.86 12.77 -37.22
N TYR A 299 -5.60 13.12 -36.17
CA TYR A 299 -5.26 12.68 -34.80
C TYR A 299 -5.39 11.17 -34.63
N LEU A 300 -6.43 10.56 -35.18
CA LEU A 300 -6.61 9.10 -35.12
C LEU A 300 -5.47 8.33 -35.79
N THR A 301 -4.90 8.84 -36.91
CA THR A 301 -3.75 8.23 -37.57
C THR A 301 -2.44 8.35 -36.78
N GLN A 302 -2.35 9.34 -35.88
CA GLN A 302 -1.19 9.49 -34.99
C GLN A 302 -1.22 8.55 -33.79
N ILE A 303 -2.37 7.96 -33.47
CA ILE A 303 -2.48 7.00 -32.37
C ILE A 303 -1.69 5.75 -32.76
N ARG A 304 -0.51 5.62 -32.17
CA ARG A 304 0.36 4.43 -32.34
C ARG A 304 0.04 3.49 -31.19
N THR A 305 -0.39 2.33 -31.52
CA THR A 305 -0.64 1.28 -30.53
C THR A 305 0.65 0.49 -30.30
N ASN A 306 1.11 0.45 -29.06
CA ASN A 306 2.19 -0.46 -28.64
C ASN A 306 1.69 -1.92 -28.48
N GLY A 307 0.52 -2.23 -28.99
CA GLY A 307 -0.10 -3.52 -29.00
C GLY A 307 -1.47 -3.45 -29.64
N GLU A 308 -1.82 -4.44 -30.47
CA GLU A 308 -3.06 -4.52 -31.23
C GLU A 308 -4.36 -4.55 -30.36
N ASP A 309 -4.26 -4.56 -29.02
CA ASP A 309 -5.35 -4.75 -28.06
C ASP A 309 -5.75 -3.53 -27.23
N SER A 310 -5.21 -2.34 -27.49
CA SER A 310 -5.63 -1.14 -26.77
C SER A 310 -7.12 -0.81 -27.06
N PHE A 311 -7.91 -0.57 -26.01
CA PHE A 311 -9.31 -0.14 -26.16
C PHE A 311 -9.42 1.11 -27.05
N ILE A 312 -8.46 2.04 -26.90
CA ILE A 312 -8.41 3.28 -27.69
C ILE A 312 -8.20 2.96 -29.18
N HIS A 313 -7.34 2.00 -29.50
CA HIS A 313 -7.10 1.56 -30.88
C HIS A 313 -8.36 0.98 -31.55
N ARG A 314 -9.02 0.02 -30.86
CA ARG A 314 -10.26 -0.61 -31.37
C ARG A 314 -11.35 0.44 -31.59
N PHE A 315 -11.49 1.40 -30.68
CA PHE A 315 -12.46 2.47 -30.79
C PHE A 315 -12.09 3.47 -31.89
N ALA A 316 -10.81 3.80 -32.05
CA ALA A 316 -10.32 4.66 -33.14
C ALA A 316 -10.56 4.03 -34.51
N GLN A 317 -10.33 2.72 -34.64
CA GLN A 317 -10.65 1.97 -35.85
C GLN A 317 -12.17 1.98 -36.18
N ALA A 318 -13.01 1.80 -35.15
CA ALA A 318 -14.46 1.85 -35.31
C ALA A 318 -14.95 3.23 -35.80
N LEU A 319 -14.30 4.33 -35.39
CA LEU A 319 -14.63 5.67 -35.84
C LEU A 319 -14.15 5.96 -37.27
N GLN A 320 -13.14 5.27 -37.78
CA GLN A 320 -12.62 5.42 -39.14
C GLN A 320 -13.39 4.62 -40.19
N THR A 321 -14.06 3.54 -39.78
CA THR A 321 -14.92 2.78 -40.68
C THR A 321 -16.20 3.56 -40.97
N PRO A 322 -16.49 3.95 -42.25
CA PRO A 322 -17.74 4.59 -42.57
C PRO A 322 -18.90 3.64 -42.20
N PRO A 323 -20.04 4.15 -41.69
CA PRO A 323 -21.19 3.28 -41.43
C PRO A 323 -21.50 2.50 -42.70
N ALA A 324 -21.63 1.17 -42.55
CA ALA A 324 -22.00 0.31 -43.65
C ALA A 324 -23.24 0.92 -44.34
N LYS A 325 -23.13 1.25 -45.63
CA LYS A 325 -24.27 1.74 -46.39
C LYS A 325 -25.36 0.68 -46.25
N THR A 326 -26.40 0.97 -45.51
CA THR A 326 -27.64 0.21 -45.54
C THR A 326 -28.19 0.29 -46.97
N THR A 327 -27.89 -0.71 -47.76
CA THR A 327 -28.58 -0.91 -49.05
C THR A 327 -30.00 -1.29 -48.69
N HIS A 328 -30.91 -0.33 -48.98
CA HIS A 328 -32.33 -0.56 -49.03
C HIS A 328 -32.67 -1.32 -50.31
#